data_42a71fac3bab772348fadd69a559097f
#
_entry.id   42a71fac3bab772348fadd69a559097f
#
_cell.length_a   1.000
_cell.length_b   1.000
_cell.length_c   1.000
_cell.angle_alpha   90.00
_cell.angle_beta   90.00
_cell.angle_gamma   90.00
#
_symmetry.space_group_name_H-M   'P 1'
#
loop_
_entity.id
_entity.type
_entity.pdbx_description
1 polymer ?
#
loop_
_entity_poly.entity_id
_entity_poly.type
_entity_poly.pdbx_seq_one_letter_code
_entity_poly.pdbx_strand_id
1 'polypeptide(L)'
;MRLARAPRFNAWMADTIRGHCGQRLLEIGSGVENLTRKLVPRTQYVASDINPLYLDSLTALSIERPYLKASYCDVTDAGSFPLLETGFDTVVCLNVIEHLELDRHALSNMRSVLAEGGTAVILVPHNQWNFGTLDVVLGHCRRYSKESLRQAAEDAGFVVKDIFEFNRIGTPAWFLNGKILRRHTFGLFQIWMLDILTPLFRRIDWLLPFPGLSLIAVLERRDAYQEEALPPFGDCVPAR
;
A
#
# COMPACT_ATOMS: atom_id res chain seq x y z
N MET A 1 1.67 12.51 -11.96
CA MET A 1 1.71 12.90 -10.53
C MET A 1 3.03 13.60 -10.22
N ARG A 2 3.04 14.75 -9.48
CA ARG A 2 4.30 15.51 -9.26
C ARG A 2 5.25 14.87 -8.24
N LEU A 3 4.75 14.07 -7.31
CA LEU A 3 5.56 13.33 -6.33
C LEU A 3 6.48 12.26 -6.96
N ALA A 4 6.23 11.88 -8.22
CA ALA A 4 7.18 11.09 -9.01
C ALA A 4 8.58 11.73 -9.11
N ARG A 5 8.66 13.06 -8.95
CA ARG A 5 9.90 13.84 -8.99
C ARG A 5 10.64 13.96 -7.65
N ALA A 6 10.25 13.16 -6.65
CA ALA A 6 10.87 13.11 -5.33
C ALA A 6 11.52 11.72 -5.10
N PRO A 7 12.67 11.40 -5.72
CA PRO A 7 13.28 10.08 -5.68
C PRO A 7 13.73 9.64 -4.29
N ARG A 8 14.14 10.58 -3.41
CA ARG A 8 14.53 10.27 -2.03
C ARG A 8 13.31 9.97 -1.17
N PHE A 9 12.21 10.70 -1.36
CA PHE A 9 10.94 10.43 -0.68
C PHE A 9 10.38 9.07 -1.09
N ASN A 10 10.38 8.76 -2.40
CA ASN A 10 9.96 7.45 -2.90
C ASN A 10 10.87 6.31 -2.39
N ALA A 11 12.18 6.57 -2.19
CA ALA A 11 13.09 5.62 -1.57
C ALA A 11 12.75 5.39 -0.10
N TRP A 12 12.45 6.45 0.66
CA TRP A 12 12.03 6.32 2.05
C TRP A 12 10.75 5.47 2.17
N MET A 13 9.75 5.73 1.33
CA MET A 13 8.52 4.93 1.28
C MET A 13 8.81 3.46 0.95
N ALA A 14 9.62 3.18 -0.08
CA ALA A 14 10.01 1.82 -0.45
C ALA A 14 10.77 1.11 0.68
N ASP A 15 11.71 1.79 1.33
CA ASP A 15 12.50 1.22 2.44
C ASP A 15 11.62 0.89 3.66
N THR A 16 10.59 1.72 3.90
CA THR A 16 9.65 1.50 5.01
C THR A 16 8.87 0.20 4.84
N ILE A 17 8.48 -0.14 3.61
CA ILE A 17 7.68 -1.35 3.35
C ILE A 17 8.51 -2.57 2.95
N ARG A 18 9.79 -2.39 2.57
CA ARG A 18 10.65 -3.44 2.01
C ARG A 18 10.76 -4.68 2.88
N GLY A 19 10.79 -4.50 4.21
CA GLY A 19 10.86 -5.60 5.18
C GLY A 19 9.60 -6.48 5.24
N HIS A 20 8.48 -5.99 4.71
CA HIS A 20 7.22 -6.72 4.62
C HIS A 20 6.98 -7.35 3.25
N CYS A 21 7.92 -7.18 2.31
CA CYS A 21 7.80 -7.67 0.94
C CYS A 21 8.62 -8.94 0.72
N GLY A 22 7.98 -10.02 0.30
CA GLY A 22 8.61 -11.30 -0.07
C GLY A 22 9.18 -11.32 -1.48
N GLN A 23 9.22 -12.48 -2.10
CA GLN A 23 9.91 -12.73 -3.39
C GLN A 23 8.97 -12.83 -4.59
N ARG A 24 7.69 -13.16 -4.37
CA ARG A 24 6.64 -13.24 -5.40
C ARG A 24 5.64 -12.14 -5.18
N LEU A 25 5.91 -10.96 -5.76
CA LEU A 25 5.23 -9.72 -5.44
C LEU A 25 4.31 -9.26 -6.58
N LEU A 26 3.09 -8.88 -6.22
CA LEU A 26 2.16 -8.14 -7.07
C LEU A 26 2.08 -6.69 -6.57
N GLU A 27 2.40 -5.72 -7.41
CA GLU A 27 2.17 -4.30 -7.17
C GLU A 27 0.92 -3.84 -7.92
N ILE A 28 -0.06 -3.30 -7.20
CA ILE A 28 -1.32 -2.76 -7.75
C ILE A 28 -1.22 -1.24 -7.78
N GLY A 29 -1.49 -0.63 -8.94
CA GLY A 29 -1.37 0.81 -9.14
C GLY A 29 0.08 1.28 -9.23
N SER A 30 0.93 0.59 -9.99
CA SER A 30 2.37 0.89 -10.13
C SER A 30 2.67 2.28 -10.71
N GLY A 31 1.72 2.88 -11.43
CA GLY A 31 1.84 4.22 -11.98
C GLY A 31 3.09 4.40 -12.84
N VAL A 32 3.89 5.43 -12.51
CA VAL A 32 5.11 5.77 -13.22
C VAL A 32 6.37 5.04 -12.66
N GLU A 33 6.22 3.80 -12.18
CA GLU A 33 7.30 2.87 -11.79
C GLU A 33 8.19 3.32 -10.61
N ASN A 34 7.81 4.36 -9.90
CA ASN A 34 8.67 4.93 -8.84
C ASN A 34 8.97 3.96 -7.71
N LEU A 35 7.98 3.15 -7.34
CA LEU A 35 8.11 2.13 -6.33
C LEU A 35 8.69 0.84 -6.92
N THR A 36 8.19 0.40 -8.08
CA THR A 36 8.67 -0.76 -8.83
C THR A 36 10.18 -0.78 -8.91
N ARG A 37 10.80 0.31 -9.41
CA ARG A 37 12.27 0.45 -9.55
C ARG A 37 13.04 0.35 -8.24
N LYS A 38 12.39 0.52 -7.11
CA LYS A 38 13.02 0.50 -5.78
C LYS A 38 12.83 -0.82 -5.05
N LEU A 39 11.80 -1.60 -5.42
CA LEU A 39 11.50 -2.90 -4.81
C LEU A 39 12.12 -4.08 -5.58
N VAL A 40 12.44 -3.93 -6.86
CA VAL A 40 13.17 -4.95 -7.64
C VAL A 40 14.67 -4.97 -7.26
N PRO A 41 15.41 -6.10 -7.50
CA PRO A 41 14.90 -7.36 -8.05
C PRO A 41 14.17 -8.23 -7.03
N ARG A 42 13.29 -9.12 -7.54
CA ARG A 42 12.61 -10.19 -6.80
C ARG A 42 12.63 -11.46 -7.66
N THR A 43 12.27 -12.62 -7.09
CA THR A 43 12.15 -13.86 -7.89
C THR A 43 11.06 -13.70 -8.94
N GLN A 44 9.95 -13.06 -8.58
CA GLN A 44 8.85 -12.70 -9.46
C GLN A 44 8.27 -11.35 -9.03
N TYR A 45 8.11 -10.44 -9.97
CA TYR A 45 7.48 -9.15 -9.73
C TYR A 45 6.46 -8.87 -10.82
N VAL A 46 5.19 -8.72 -10.46
CA VAL A 46 4.14 -8.27 -11.37
C VAL A 46 3.78 -6.83 -11.01
N ALA A 47 4.08 -5.91 -11.90
CA ALA A 47 3.69 -4.50 -11.78
C ALA A 47 2.40 -4.29 -12.58
N SER A 48 1.34 -3.85 -11.93
CA SER A 48 0.03 -3.71 -12.58
C SER A 48 -0.55 -2.30 -12.45
N ASP A 49 -1.30 -1.91 -13.46
CA ASP A 49 -2.04 -0.65 -13.49
C ASP A 49 -3.26 -0.78 -14.40
N ILE A 50 -4.24 0.12 -14.27
CA ILE A 50 -5.39 0.24 -15.19
C ILE A 50 -5.09 1.19 -16.35
N ASN A 51 -4.09 2.06 -16.23
CA ASN A 51 -3.78 3.07 -17.24
C ASN A 51 -2.84 2.51 -18.30
N PRO A 52 -3.28 2.48 -19.61
CA PRO A 52 -2.45 1.95 -20.69
C PRO A 52 -1.08 2.63 -20.83
N LEU A 53 -1.00 3.95 -20.59
CA LEU A 53 0.27 4.68 -20.70
C LEU A 53 1.30 4.24 -19.64
N TYR A 54 0.84 3.86 -18.44
CA TYR A 54 1.71 3.31 -17.43
C TYR A 54 2.11 1.87 -17.74
N LEU A 55 1.18 1.08 -18.32
CA LEU A 55 1.48 -0.29 -18.77
C LEU A 55 2.54 -0.32 -19.87
N ASP A 56 2.49 0.62 -20.82
CA ASP A 56 3.53 0.76 -21.87
C ASP A 56 4.91 1.01 -21.25
N SER A 57 4.98 1.90 -20.27
CA SER A 57 6.21 2.21 -19.54
C SER A 57 6.73 1.01 -18.71
N LEU A 58 5.84 0.33 -18.00
CA LEU A 58 6.15 -0.89 -17.23
C LEU A 58 6.61 -2.03 -18.14
N THR A 59 5.98 -2.17 -19.32
CA THR A 59 6.38 -3.16 -20.33
C THR A 59 7.78 -2.86 -20.86
N ALA A 60 8.07 -1.60 -21.17
CA ALA A 60 9.42 -1.18 -21.58
C ALA A 60 10.45 -1.45 -20.46
N LEU A 61 10.09 -1.22 -19.19
CA LEU A 61 10.94 -1.53 -18.05
C LEU A 61 11.23 -3.03 -17.91
N SER A 62 10.31 -3.89 -18.32
CA SER A 62 10.41 -5.35 -18.16
C SER A 62 11.31 -6.03 -19.20
N ILE A 63 11.61 -5.39 -20.34
CA ILE A 63 12.30 -6.01 -21.51
C ILE A 63 13.62 -6.70 -21.09
N GLU A 64 14.41 -6.07 -20.22
CA GLU A 64 15.71 -6.62 -19.77
C GLU A 64 15.62 -7.23 -18.36
N ARG A 65 14.42 -7.50 -17.86
CA ARG A 65 14.17 -7.96 -16.48
C ARG A 65 13.23 -9.14 -16.48
N PRO A 66 13.73 -10.39 -16.67
CA PRO A 66 12.88 -11.57 -16.80
C PRO A 66 12.02 -11.86 -15.55
N TYR A 67 12.39 -11.32 -14.41
CA TYR A 67 11.62 -11.41 -13.17
C TYR A 67 10.48 -10.37 -13.07
N LEU A 68 10.43 -9.38 -13.95
CA LEU A 68 9.44 -8.30 -13.96
C LEU A 68 8.45 -8.50 -15.10
N LYS A 69 7.16 -8.49 -14.78
CA LYS A 69 6.06 -8.55 -15.75
C LYS A 69 5.15 -7.34 -15.56
N ALA A 70 4.76 -6.70 -16.65
CA ALA A 70 3.67 -5.71 -16.65
C ALA A 70 2.34 -6.41 -16.88
N SER A 71 1.28 -6.02 -16.18
CA SER A 71 -0.06 -6.60 -16.34
C SER A 71 -1.14 -5.55 -16.10
N TYR A 72 -2.22 -5.63 -16.88
CA TYR A 72 -3.45 -4.92 -16.55
C TYR A 72 -4.08 -5.56 -15.30
N CYS A 73 -4.53 -4.74 -14.37
CA CYS A 73 -5.33 -5.18 -13.23
C CYS A 73 -6.21 -4.03 -12.73
N ASP A 74 -7.52 -4.23 -12.84
CA ASP A 74 -8.50 -3.43 -12.13
C ASP A 74 -8.82 -4.14 -10.80
N VAL A 75 -8.41 -3.53 -9.70
CA VAL A 75 -8.59 -4.11 -8.37
C VAL A 75 -10.07 -4.23 -7.95
N THR A 76 -10.97 -3.51 -8.64
CA THR A 76 -12.42 -3.59 -8.41
C THR A 76 -13.09 -4.71 -9.19
N ASP A 77 -12.44 -5.24 -10.22
CA ASP A 77 -12.94 -6.32 -11.05
C ASP A 77 -12.23 -7.64 -10.74
N ALA A 78 -12.93 -8.54 -10.04
CA ALA A 78 -12.42 -9.89 -9.77
C ALA A 78 -12.06 -10.66 -11.06
N GLY A 79 -12.69 -10.34 -12.19
CA GLY A 79 -12.40 -10.93 -13.51
C GLY A 79 -11.03 -10.55 -14.08
N SER A 80 -10.44 -9.44 -13.63
CA SER A 80 -9.09 -9.03 -14.05
C SER A 80 -7.98 -9.83 -13.37
N PHE A 81 -8.23 -10.41 -12.19
CA PHE A 81 -7.25 -11.18 -11.42
C PHE A 81 -6.89 -12.55 -12.00
N PRO A 82 -7.76 -13.32 -12.69
CA PRO A 82 -7.38 -14.55 -13.37
C PRO A 82 -6.30 -14.38 -14.45
N LEU A 83 -6.13 -13.15 -14.97
CA LEU A 83 -5.03 -12.82 -15.86
C LEU A 83 -3.70 -12.74 -15.13
N LEU A 84 -3.73 -12.66 -13.80
CA LEU A 84 -2.59 -12.69 -12.92
C LEU A 84 -2.36 -14.12 -12.42
N GLU A 85 -1.11 -14.44 -12.22
CA GLU A 85 -0.75 -15.66 -11.49
C GLU A 85 -1.26 -15.55 -10.06
N THR A 86 -1.58 -16.67 -9.44
CA THR A 86 -1.97 -16.77 -8.03
C THR A 86 -0.80 -17.23 -7.17
N GLY A 87 -0.95 -17.11 -5.85
CA GLY A 87 0.07 -17.57 -4.90
C GLY A 87 1.21 -16.57 -4.72
N PHE A 88 0.93 -15.26 -4.85
CA PHE A 88 1.87 -14.23 -4.43
C PHE A 88 2.11 -14.31 -2.92
N ASP A 89 3.35 -14.14 -2.49
CA ASP A 89 3.66 -13.99 -1.08
C ASP A 89 3.39 -12.56 -0.59
N THR A 90 3.32 -11.60 -1.55
CA THR A 90 3.07 -10.19 -1.22
C THR A 90 2.22 -9.50 -2.28
N VAL A 91 1.23 -8.74 -1.82
CA VAL A 91 0.54 -7.70 -2.60
C VAL A 91 0.89 -6.34 -2.02
N VAL A 92 1.34 -5.41 -2.86
CA VAL A 92 1.60 -4.01 -2.49
C VAL A 92 0.59 -3.12 -3.20
N CYS A 93 -0.13 -2.29 -2.45
CA CYS A 93 -1.15 -1.39 -2.98
C CYS A 93 -1.07 -0.04 -2.25
N LEU A 94 -0.43 0.95 -2.88
CA LEU A 94 -0.17 2.23 -2.26
C LEU A 94 -0.91 3.36 -2.97
N ASN A 95 -1.73 4.10 -2.22
CA ASN A 95 -2.55 5.22 -2.71
C ASN A 95 -3.48 4.81 -3.87
N VAL A 96 -4.26 3.74 -3.67
CA VAL A 96 -5.24 3.24 -4.62
C VAL A 96 -6.62 3.12 -4.00
N ILE A 97 -6.75 2.45 -2.84
CA ILE A 97 -8.08 2.12 -2.29
C ILE A 97 -8.87 3.34 -1.80
N GLU A 98 -8.22 4.46 -1.51
CA GLU A 98 -8.87 5.74 -1.19
C GLU A 98 -9.66 6.35 -2.35
N HIS A 99 -9.39 5.91 -3.58
CA HIS A 99 -10.12 6.33 -4.79
C HIS A 99 -11.36 5.48 -5.04
N LEU A 100 -11.52 4.36 -4.32
CA LEU A 100 -12.57 3.37 -4.58
C LEU A 100 -13.74 3.54 -3.61
N GLU A 101 -14.96 3.46 -4.14
CA GLU A 101 -16.16 3.43 -3.29
C GLU A 101 -16.27 2.08 -2.54
N LEU A 102 -15.92 0.97 -3.22
CA LEU A 102 -15.97 -0.41 -2.73
C LEU A 102 -14.58 -0.91 -2.31
N ASP A 103 -13.94 -0.23 -1.37
CA ASP A 103 -12.59 -0.54 -0.89
C ASP A 103 -12.46 -1.97 -0.29
N ARG A 104 -13.48 -2.44 0.44
CA ARG A 104 -13.52 -3.80 1.00
C ARG A 104 -13.53 -4.88 -0.08
N HIS A 105 -14.25 -4.64 -1.18
CA HIS A 105 -14.26 -5.55 -2.31
C HIS A 105 -12.87 -5.63 -2.96
N ALA A 106 -12.22 -4.48 -3.16
CA ALA A 106 -10.85 -4.43 -3.66
C ALA A 106 -9.87 -5.18 -2.75
N LEU A 107 -9.98 -5.02 -1.43
CA LEU A 107 -9.17 -5.76 -0.46
C LEU A 107 -9.43 -7.28 -0.52
N SER A 108 -10.69 -7.71 -0.67
CA SER A 108 -11.04 -9.13 -0.85
C SER A 108 -10.45 -9.72 -2.13
N ASN A 109 -10.48 -8.96 -3.23
CA ASN A 109 -9.83 -9.37 -4.49
C ASN A 109 -8.32 -9.52 -4.32
N MET A 110 -7.64 -8.58 -3.63
CA MET A 110 -6.21 -8.70 -3.31
C MET A 110 -5.91 -9.95 -2.46
N ARG A 111 -6.79 -10.26 -1.49
CA ARG A 111 -6.65 -11.46 -0.67
C ARG A 111 -6.69 -12.73 -1.50
N SER A 112 -7.54 -12.79 -2.52
CA SER A 112 -7.76 -14.00 -3.33
C SER A 112 -6.50 -14.49 -4.07
N VAL A 113 -5.59 -13.58 -4.44
CA VAL A 113 -4.35 -13.90 -5.19
C VAL A 113 -3.13 -14.16 -4.31
N LEU A 114 -3.22 -13.85 -3.02
CA LEU A 114 -2.16 -14.16 -2.06
C LEU A 114 -2.09 -15.68 -1.79
N ALA A 115 -0.90 -16.16 -1.50
CA ALA A 115 -0.71 -17.48 -0.88
C ALA A 115 -1.24 -17.47 0.56
N GLU A 116 -1.47 -18.64 1.14
CA GLU A 116 -1.71 -18.77 2.59
C GLU A 116 -0.51 -18.22 3.36
N GLY A 117 -0.78 -17.40 4.39
CA GLY A 117 0.25 -16.66 5.12
C GLY A 117 0.87 -15.49 4.34
N GLY A 118 0.42 -15.23 3.12
CA GLY A 118 0.88 -14.10 2.31
C GLY A 118 0.43 -12.76 2.88
N THR A 119 1.15 -11.70 2.53
CA THR A 119 1.01 -10.37 3.13
C THR A 119 0.51 -9.34 2.12
N ALA A 120 -0.50 -8.55 2.47
CA ALA A 120 -0.84 -7.32 1.75
C ALA A 120 -0.27 -6.11 2.50
N VAL A 121 0.45 -5.24 1.79
CA VAL A 121 0.96 -3.96 2.29
C VAL A 121 0.18 -2.83 1.64
N ILE A 122 -0.64 -2.15 2.43
CA ILE A 122 -1.57 -1.11 1.98
C ILE A 122 -1.14 0.23 2.54
N LEU A 123 -1.00 1.26 1.69
CA LEU A 123 -0.80 2.62 2.15
C LEU A 123 -1.96 3.50 1.71
N VAL A 124 -2.54 4.23 2.67
CA VAL A 124 -3.68 5.13 2.46
C VAL A 124 -3.47 6.48 3.16
N PRO A 125 -4.11 7.56 2.70
CA PRO A 125 -4.10 8.84 3.40
C PRO A 125 -4.82 8.75 4.74
N HIS A 126 -4.21 9.34 5.76
CA HIS A 126 -4.66 9.32 7.14
C HIS A 126 -5.44 10.58 7.51
N ASN A 127 -6.37 10.42 8.46
CA ASN A 127 -7.15 11.46 9.12
C ASN A 127 -8.11 12.26 8.21
N GLN A 128 -9.40 11.96 8.35
CA GLN A 128 -10.48 12.64 7.61
C GLN A 128 -10.51 14.15 7.86
N TRP A 129 -10.08 14.64 9.04
CA TRP A 129 -10.02 16.08 9.32
C TRP A 129 -9.04 16.82 8.40
N ASN A 130 -8.05 16.14 7.82
CA ASN A 130 -7.06 16.70 6.89
C ASN A 130 -7.52 16.62 5.41
N PHE A 131 -8.72 16.10 5.14
CA PHE A 131 -9.31 16.10 3.80
C PHE A 131 -9.51 17.53 3.30
N GLY A 132 -9.01 17.83 2.11
CA GLY A 132 -9.02 19.18 1.56
C GLY A 132 -9.05 19.22 0.03
N THR A 133 -8.76 20.39 -0.55
CA THR A 133 -8.80 20.58 -2.01
C THR A 133 -7.81 19.69 -2.75
N LEU A 134 -6.68 19.34 -2.13
CA LEU A 134 -5.70 18.41 -2.71
C LEU A 134 -6.28 17.00 -2.87
N ASP A 135 -7.07 16.52 -1.89
CA ASP A 135 -7.73 15.22 -1.95
C ASP A 135 -8.78 15.20 -3.07
N VAL A 136 -9.58 16.25 -3.17
CA VAL A 136 -10.60 16.38 -4.24
C VAL A 136 -9.96 16.33 -5.63
N VAL A 137 -8.87 17.06 -5.83
CA VAL A 137 -8.15 17.07 -7.12
C VAL A 137 -7.51 15.73 -7.45
N LEU A 138 -7.07 15.00 -6.43
CA LEU A 138 -6.53 13.65 -6.60
C LEU A 138 -7.62 12.60 -6.80
N GLY A 139 -8.89 12.95 -6.58
CA GLY A 139 -10.02 12.02 -6.71
C GLY A 139 -10.15 11.07 -5.51
N HIS A 140 -9.68 11.50 -4.33
CA HIS A 140 -9.88 10.71 -3.10
C HIS A 140 -11.35 10.75 -2.68
N CYS A 141 -11.94 9.59 -2.44
CA CYS A 141 -13.27 9.48 -1.85
C CYS A 141 -13.23 9.69 -0.33
N ARG A 142 -12.10 9.30 0.30
CA ARG A 142 -11.96 9.31 1.77
C ARG A 142 -10.51 9.33 2.22
N ARG A 143 -10.34 9.59 3.53
CA ARG A 143 -9.14 9.29 4.30
C ARG A 143 -9.49 8.31 5.41
N TYR A 144 -8.53 7.56 5.89
CA TYR A 144 -8.74 6.50 6.87
C TYR A 144 -8.30 6.92 8.27
N SER A 145 -8.97 6.39 9.30
CA SER A 145 -8.41 6.21 10.63
C SER A 145 -7.81 4.82 10.75
N LYS A 146 -7.04 4.55 11.82
CA LYS A 146 -6.53 3.19 12.10
C LYS A 146 -7.67 2.19 12.25
N GLU A 147 -8.74 2.61 12.92
CA GLU A 147 -9.94 1.81 13.18
C GLU A 147 -10.69 1.50 11.89
N SER A 148 -10.92 2.52 11.03
CA SER A 148 -11.65 2.31 9.78
C SER A 148 -10.88 1.46 8.79
N LEU A 149 -9.53 1.60 8.74
CA LEU A 149 -8.67 0.75 7.91
C LEU A 149 -8.63 -0.69 8.43
N ARG A 150 -8.54 -0.88 9.76
CA ARG A 150 -8.62 -2.19 10.39
C ARG A 150 -9.94 -2.88 10.06
N GLN A 151 -11.06 -2.20 10.27
CA GLN A 151 -12.37 -2.76 9.99
C GLN A 151 -12.53 -3.15 8.52
N ALA A 152 -12.07 -2.30 7.58
CA ALA A 152 -12.13 -2.62 6.16
C ALA A 152 -11.30 -3.86 5.81
N ALA A 153 -10.13 -4.03 6.43
CA ALA A 153 -9.27 -5.19 6.23
C ALA A 153 -9.88 -6.48 6.82
N GLU A 154 -10.42 -6.40 8.04
CA GLU A 154 -11.08 -7.53 8.72
C GLU A 154 -12.36 -7.97 7.98
N ASP A 155 -13.17 -7.02 7.51
CA ASP A 155 -14.36 -7.29 6.67
C ASP A 155 -13.99 -7.97 5.34
N ALA A 156 -12.78 -7.72 4.82
CA ALA A 156 -12.24 -8.40 3.64
C ALA A 156 -11.58 -9.75 3.96
N GLY A 157 -11.60 -10.19 5.22
CA GLY A 157 -11.08 -11.48 5.67
C GLY A 157 -9.58 -11.52 5.95
N PHE A 158 -8.93 -10.37 6.10
CA PHE A 158 -7.53 -10.29 6.51
C PHE A 158 -7.36 -10.33 8.03
N VAL A 159 -6.23 -10.86 8.48
CA VAL A 159 -5.72 -10.62 9.83
C VAL A 159 -4.81 -9.41 9.81
N VAL A 160 -5.09 -8.40 10.63
CA VAL A 160 -4.28 -7.19 10.72
C VAL A 160 -3.07 -7.45 11.61
N LYS A 161 -1.87 -7.47 11.02
CA LYS A 161 -0.60 -7.66 11.76
C LYS A 161 -0.12 -6.35 12.38
N ASP A 162 -0.18 -5.25 11.61
CA ASP A 162 0.24 -3.94 12.08
C ASP A 162 -0.44 -2.82 11.28
N ILE A 163 -0.66 -1.67 11.93
CA ILE A 163 -1.07 -0.41 11.29
C ILE A 163 -0.27 0.72 11.93
N PHE A 164 0.61 1.32 11.19
CA PHE A 164 1.46 2.39 11.66
C PHE A 164 1.41 3.64 10.78
N GLU A 165 1.81 4.75 11.36
CA GLU A 165 1.80 6.06 10.72
C GLU A 165 3.09 6.32 9.94
N PHE A 166 2.95 6.98 8.80
CA PHE A 166 4.05 7.34 7.92
C PHE A 166 3.97 8.82 7.53
N ASN A 167 5.13 9.49 7.43
CA ASN A 167 5.26 10.86 6.93
C ASN A 167 4.51 11.90 7.79
N ARG A 168 4.89 12.04 9.07
CA ARG A 168 4.33 13.03 10.00
C ARG A 168 4.60 14.46 9.55
N ILE A 169 5.79 14.72 8.99
CA ILE A 169 6.16 16.03 8.46
C ILE A 169 5.25 16.48 7.31
N GLY A 170 4.67 15.54 6.57
CA GLY A 170 3.74 15.83 5.49
C GLY A 170 2.39 16.39 5.96
N THR A 171 1.98 16.09 7.19
CA THR A 171 0.65 16.49 7.71
C THR A 171 0.47 17.99 7.78
N PRO A 172 1.34 18.81 8.41
CA PRO A 172 1.19 20.26 8.40
C PRO A 172 1.34 20.86 7.00
N ALA A 173 2.21 20.29 6.15
CA ALA A 173 2.36 20.77 4.79
C ALA A 173 1.09 20.52 3.95
N TRP A 174 0.46 19.35 4.12
CA TRP A 174 -0.82 19.04 3.46
C TRP A 174 -1.95 19.93 3.96
N PHE A 175 -2.07 20.09 5.28
CA PHE A 175 -3.07 20.96 5.90
C PHE A 175 -2.96 22.40 5.41
N LEU A 176 -1.76 22.98 5.42
CA LEU A 176 -1.52 24.33 4.94
C LEU A 176 -1.94 24.50 3.47
N ASN A 177 -1.49 23.60 2.60
CA ASN A 177 -1.76 23.71 1.16
C ASN A 177 -3.21 23.35 0.79
N GLY A 178 -3.77 22.29 1.39
CA GLY A 178 -5.09 21.77 1.04
C GLY A 178 -6.25 22.48 1.72
N LYS A 179 -6.11 22.89 3.00
CA LYS A 179 -7.20 23.52 3.76
C LYS A 179 -7.08 25.01 3.88
N ILE A 180 -5.89 25.54 4.17
CA ILE A 180 -5.71 26.98 4.39
C ILE A 180 -5.57 27.70 3.05
N LEU A 181 -4.55 27.31 2.26
CA LEU A 181 -4.26 27.95 0.98
C LEU A 181 -5.16 27.45 -0.16
N ARG A 182 -5.94 26.39 0.07
CA ARG A 182 -6.85 25.77 -0.91
C ARG A 182 -6.22 25.55 -2.29
N ARG A 183 -4.95 25.15 -2.29
CA ARG A 183 -4.21 24.86 -3.53
C ARG A 183 -4.71 23.56 -4.16
N HIS A 184 -4.63 23.51 -5.48
CA HIS A 184 -4.98 22.31 -6.25
C HIS A 184 -3.74 21.45 -6.60
N THR A 185 -2.53 21.92 -6.23
CA THR A 185 -1.29 21.20 -6.52
C THR A 185 -0.13 21.75 -5.69
N PHE A 186 0.87 20.92 -5.44
CA PHE A 186 2.14 21.38 -4.87
C PHE A 186 3.00 22.07 -5.92
N GLY A 187 3.70 23.14 -5.51
CA GLY A 187 4.72 23.77 -6.35
C GLY A 187 5.92 22.84 -6.57
N LEU A 188 6.59 22.96 -7.71
CA LEU A 188 7.79 22.19 -8.00
C LEU A 188 8.90 22.43 -6.96
N PHE A 189 9.03 23.66 -6.48
CA PHE A 189 9.98 24.02 -5.41
C PHE A 189 9.65 23.28 -4.10
N GLN A 190 8.37 23.15 -3.73
CA GLN A 190 7.97 22.42 -2.52
C GLN A 190 8.33 20.93 -2.62
N ILE A 191 8.15 20.33 -3.80
CA ILE A 191 8.51 18.93 -4.05
C ILE A 191 10.02 18.74 -4.02
N TRP A 192 10.77 19.66 -4.62
CA TRP A 192 12.23 19.65 -4.59
C TRP A 192 12.77 19.81 -3.15
N MET A 193 12.21 20.74 -2.36
CA MET A 193 12.52 20.91 -0.93
C MET A 193 12.21 19.64 -0.14
N LEU A 194 11.02 19.03 -0.33
CA LEU A 194 10.65 17.77 0.28
C LEU A 194 11.71 16.71 -0.01
N ASP A 195 12.09 16.55 -1.28
CA ASP A 195 13.03 15.51 -1.68
C ASP A 195 14.44 15.72 -1.06
N ILE A 196 14.97 16.95 -1.11
CA ILE A 196 16.28 17.27 -0.53
C ILE A 196 16.30 17.04 0.99
N LEU A 197 15.23 17.44 1.68
CA LEU A 197 15.13 17.34 3.14
C LEU A 197 14.67 15.97 3.62
N THR A 198 14.28 15.07 2.74
CA THR A 198 13.83 13.72 3.11
C THR A 198 14.82 12.96 4.00
N PRO A 199 16.16 12.98 3.79
CA PRO A 199 17.09 12.28 4.69
C PRO A 199 17.03 12.80 6.14
N LEU A 200 16.80 14.11 6.31
CA LEU A 200 16.59 14.70 7.64
C LEU A 200 15.22 14.30 8.20
N PHE A 201 14.16 14.47 7.39
CA PHE A 201 12.80 14.15 7.79
C PHE A 201 12.66 12.70 8.23
N ARG A 202 13.22 11.74 7.50
CA ARG A 202 13.22 10.32 7.84
C ARG A 202 13.81 10.05 9.24
N ARG A 203 14.80 10.83 9.68
CA ARG A 203 15.45 10.66 10.99
C ARG A 203 14.64 11.22 12.14
N ILE A 204 13.86 12.27 11.89
CA ILE A 204 13.12 13.00 12.95
C ILE A 204 11.60 12.77 12.90
N ASP A 205 11.07 12.11 11.87
CA ASP A 205 9.63 11.95 11.64
C ASP A 205 8.90 11.38 12.86
N TRP A 206 9.49 10.37 13.50
CA TRP A 206 8.93 9.72 14.69
C TRP A 206 8.90 10.61 15.94
N LEU A 207 9.71 11.69 15.99
CA LEU A 207 9.74 12.66 17.08
C LEU A 207 8.66 13.73 16.96
N LEU A 208 8.05 13.87 15.78
CA LEU A 208 7.11 14.94 15.53
C LEU A 208 5.77 14.69 16.22
N PRO A 209 5.17 15.74 16.85
CA PRO A 209 3.91 15.61 17.58
C PRO A 209 2.67 15.54 16.65
N PHE A 210 2.88 15.48 15.35
CA PHE A 210 1.79 15.40 14.37
C PHE A 210 1.44 13.94 14.07
N PRO A 211 0.16 13.62 13.80
CA PRO A 211 -0.20 12.33 13.23
C PRO A 211 0.43 12.16 11.85
N GLY A 212 0.71 10.94 11.43
CA GLY A 212 1.21 10.65 10.08
C GLY A 212 0.26 11.14 9.00
N LEU A 213 0.78 11.58 7.86
CA LEU A 213 -0.03 11.93 6.69
C LEU A 213 -0.70 10.70 6.08
N SER A 214 -0.05 9.55 6.20
CA SER A 214 -0.54 8.27 5.69
C SER A 214 -0.49 7.19 6.77
N LEU A 215 -1.31 6.15 6.59
CA LEU A 215 -1.24 4.88 7.31
C LEU A 215 -0.66 3.83 6.39
N ILE A 216 0.17 2.96 6.97
CA ILE A 216 0.60 1.72 6.32
C ILE A 216 0.01 0.57 7.13
N ALA A 217 -0.76 -0.30 6.47
CA ALA A 217 -1.27 -1.53 7.04
C ALA A 217 -0.52 -2.73 6.48
N VAL A 218 -0.13 -3.64 7.37
CA VAL A 218 0.44 -4.95 7.06
C VAL A 218 -0.62 -5.98 7.41
N LEU A 219 -1.20 -6.61 6.40
CA LEU A 219 -2.33 -7.51 6.48
C LEU A 219 -1.87 -8.91 6.08
N GLU A 220 -2.32 -9.95 6.77
CA GLU A 220 -1.98 -11.34 6.47
C GLU A 220 -3.22 -12.10 5.98
N ARG A 221 -3.07 -12.87 4.90
CA ARG A 221 -4.06 -13.88 4.53
C ARG A 221 -3.94 -15.07 5.47
N ARG A 222 -5.01 -15.38 6.21
CA ARG A 222 -5.19 -16.64 6.93
C ARG A 222 -6.50 -17.27 6.48
N ASP A 223 -6.46 -18.54 6.16
CA ASP A 223 -7.67 -19.30 5.91
C ASP A 223 -8.13 -19.91 7.25
N ALA A 224 -9.43 -19.93 7.48
CA ALA A 224 -10.06 -20.22 8.79
C ALA A 224 -9.77 -21.62 9.38
N TYR A 225 -9.00 -22.46 8.70
CA TYR A 225 -8.78 -23.87 9.07
C TYR A 225 -7.65 -24.10 10.10
N GLN A 226 -6.93 -23.08 10.56
CA GLN A 226 -5.85 -23.24 11.54
C GLN A 226 -6.24 -22.93 13.00
N GLU A 227 -7.47 -22.50 13.29
CA GLU A 227 -7.87 -22.20 14.68
C GLU A 227 -8.30 -23.43 15.51
N GLU A 228 -8.43 -24.63 14.92
CA GLU A 228 -8.94 -25.83 15.62
C GLU A 228 -7.92 -26.97 15.83
N ALA A 229 -6.63 -26.70 15.85
CA ALA A 229 -5.66 -27.71 16.28
C ALA A 229 -5.16 -27.44 17.71
N LEU A 230 -6.08 -27.26 18.66
CA LEU A 230 -5.77 -27.60 20.04
C LEU A 230 -5.74 -29.13 20.14
N PRO A 231 -4.65 -29.76 20.66
CA PRO A 231 -4.64 -31.22 20.85
C PRO A 231 -5.76 -31.59 21.84
N PRO A 232 -6.42 -32.72 21.60
CA PRO A 232 -7.44 -33.19 22.53
C PRO A 232 -6.82 -33.33 23.92
N PHE A 233 -7.50 -32.77 24.91
CA PHE A 233 -7.15 -32.97 26.33
C PHE A 233 -7.00 -34.48 26.56
N GLY A 234 -5.77 -34.86 26.92
CA GLY A 234 -5.48 -36.24 27.28
C GLY A 234 -6.40 -36.70 28.41
N ASP A 235 -7.02 -37.85 28.19
CA ASP A 235 -7.82 -38.57 29.17
C ASP A 235 -7.04 -38.74 30.47
N CYS A 236 -7.50 -38.11 31.55
CA CYS A 236 -7.05 -38.44 32.90
C CYS A 236 -7.51 -39.87 33.20
N VAL A 237 -6.57 -40.80 33.13
CA VAL A 237 -6.76 -42.17 33.66
C VAL A 237 -6.76 -42.04 35.20
N PRO A 238 -7.84 -42.45 35.91
CA PRO A 238 -7.82 -42.46 37.37
C PRO A 238 -6.91 -43.59 37.85
N ALA A 239 -5.94 -43.25 38.70
CA ALA A 239 -5.12 -44.22 39.42
C ALA A 239 -6.00 -45.08 40.36
N ARG A 240 -5.84 -46.41 40.25
CA ARG A 240 -6.31 -47.35 41.26
C ARG A 240 -5.32 -47.47 42.41
#